data_a25a495245b7ff8cc5e9ade3f1730b78
#
_entry.id   a25a495245b7ff8cc5e9ade3f1730b78
#
_cell.length_a   1.000
_cell.length_b   1.000
_cell.length_c   1.000
_cell.angle_alpha   90.00
_cell.angle_beta   90.00
_cell.angle_gamma   90.00
#
_symmetry.space_group_name_H-M   'P 1'
#
loop_
_entity.id
_entity.type
_entity.pdbx_description
1 polymer ?
#
loop_
_entity_poly.entity_id
_entity_poly.type
_entity_poly.pdbx_seq_one_letter_code
_entity_poly.pdbx_strand_id
1 'polypeptide(L)'
;MLIANPRATRAPYPDALKRILSIEKAKESRAWLSCWDKIAPAPTPLRTLPALAAASGIASLSVKDESVRSMLGSFKALGAPIALVRLILRLWPGHDLDPRALFDGRYRALLAGFTVVSATDGNHGKALAAAAQTLGCRCVIVLHANVSIEREQAIAAYGAQIVRIAGNYDASVEEAARLASLNGWHVVSDTSYDGYEEIPRDVMQGYGTVAAEIVEHSGARPDRPAYTHVFLQGGVGGLAAGIVSYLWEFHGAHRPRFVVVEPQQADCLYQSALAGKPSRATGSVDSVMAGLACGETSPLAWRFLQPAVDDFMTIADADAIDAMRVLAAGRDGDVPIVAGESGAAGLAGLAVLLKDRAQASRVGLDRDSRVLVVNTEGATAPGTYRELVGETADAVLARQAACEAGAASRAATHV
;
A
#
# COMPACT_ATOMS: atom_id res chain seq x y z
N MET A 1 -3.78 5.01 20.10
CA MET A 1 -4.58 6.28 20.26
C MET A 1 -5.58 6.36 19.12
N LEU A 2 -6.74 7.05 19.31
CA LEU A 2 -7.77 7.22 18.27
C LEU A 2 -8.27 8.66 18.27
N ILE A 3 -8.36 9.29 17.09
CA ILE A 3 -8.98 10.60 16.90
C ILE A 3 -9.99 10.56 15.77
N ALA A 4 -11.18 11.12 15.99
CA ALA A 4 -12.13 11.40 14.93
C ALA A 4 -11.70 12.65 14.17
N ASN A 5 -11.80 12.62 12.86
CA ASN A 5 -11.45 13.74 12.00
C ASN A 5 -12.66 14.68 11.80
N PRO A 6 -12.69 15.87 12.42
CA PRO A 6 -13.81 16.79 12.28
C PRO A 6 -13.95 17.42 10.88
N ARG A 7 -12.95 17.21 10.01
CA ARG A 7 -12.94 17.73 8.64
C ARG A 7 -13.44 16.73 7.61
N ALA A 8 -13.72 15.48 8.03
CA ALA A 8 -14.28 14.47 7.14
C ALA A 8 -15.65 14.89 6.62
N THR A 9 -15.87 14.71 5.32
CA THR A 9 -17.14 15.08 4.66
C THR A 9 -17.79 13.90 3.97
N ARG A 10 -19.12 13.98 3.79
CA ARG A 10 -19.92 13.09 2.93
C ARG A 10 -20.36 13.80 1.64
N ALA A 11 -19.75 14.92 1.31
CA ALA A 11 -19.98 15.58 0.01
C ALA A 11 -19.57 14.69 -1.17
N PRO A 12 -20.07 14.91 -2.38
CA PRO A 12 -19.56 14.29 -3.60
C PRO A 12 -18.04 14.52 -3.76
N TYR A 13 -17.38 13.62 -4.48
CA TYR A 13 -15.95 13.76 -4.76
C TYR A 13 -15.66 15.04 -5.53
N PRO A 14 -14.80 15.95 -5.03
CA PRO A 14 -14.60 17.27 -5.63
C PRO A 14 -13.86 17.19 -6.98
N ASP A 15 -14.29 17.96 -7.96
CA ASP A 15 -13.63 18.06 -9.27
C ASP A 15 -12.15 18.48 -9.19
N ALA A 16 -11.81 19.30 -8.20
CA ALA A 16 -10.43 19.69 -7.96
C ALA A 16 -9.54 18.48 -7.61
N LEU A 17 -10.04 17.55 -6.81
CA LEU A 17 -9.34 16.32 -6.45
C LEU A 17 -9.38 15.31 -7.62
N LYS A 18 -10.48 15.25 -8.37
CA LYS A 18 -10.64 14.38 -9.55
C LYS A 18 -9.60 14.69 -10.64
N ARG A 19 -9.18 15.95 -10.78
CA ARG A 19 -8.08 16.33 -11.69
C ARG A 19 -6.73 15.78 -11.25
N ILE A 20 -6.56 15.43 -9.98
CA ILE A 20 -5.31 14.88 -9.43
C ILE A 20 -5.35 13.35 -9.48
N LEU A 21 -6.36 12.74 -8.84
CA LEU A 21 -6.60 11.29 -8.85
C LEU A 21 -8.01 11.02 -9.33
N SER A 22 -8.17 10.05 -10.26
CA SER A 22 -9.49 9.66 -10.79
C SER A 22 -9.57 8.18 -11.10
N ILE A 23 -10.79 7.65 -11.10
CA ILE A 23 -11.10 6.29 -11.54
C ILE A 23 -10.61 6.02 -12.95
N GLU A 24 -10.77 7.00 -13.87
CA GLU A 24 -10.31 6.89 -15.24
C GLU A 24 -8.79 6.65 -15.31
N LYS A 25 -8.00 7.47 -14.59
CA LYS A 25 -6.55 7.34 -14.54
C LYS A 25 -6.07 6.08 -13.81
N ALA A 26 -6.84 5.59 -12.83
CA ALA A 26 -6.56 4.30 -12.19
C ALA A 26 -6.78 3.14 -13.17
N LYS A 27 -7.86 3.17 -13.95
CA LYS A 27 -8.13 2.18 -15.01
C LYS A 27 -7.05 2.20 -16.10
N GLU A 28 -6.61 3.38 -16.53
CA GLU A 28 -5.50 3.56 -17.47
C GLU A 28 -4.22 2.91 -16.92
N SER A 29 -3.85 3.22 -15.67
CA SER A 29 -2.67 2.65 -14.99
C SER A 29 -2.74 1.12 -14.91
N ARG A 30 -3.89 0.57 -14.54
CA ARG A 30 -4.13 -0.88 -14.50
C ARG A 30 -4.00 -1.52 -15.89
N ALA A 31 -4.52 -0.88 -16.93
CA ALA A 31 -4.43 -1.37 -18.31
C ALA A 31 -2.98 -1.37 -18.83
N TRP A 32 -2.12 -0.44 -18.38
CA TRP A 32 -0.71 -0.47 -18.73
C TRP A 32 0.04 -1.55 -17.96
N LEU A 33 -0.20 -1.65 -16.63
CA LEU A 33 0.41 -2.65 -15.76
C LEU A 33 0.10 -4.09 -16.19
N SER A 34 -1.08 -4.35 -16.78
CA SER A 34 -1.44 -5.70 -17.23
C SER A 34 -0.51 -6.27 -18.31
N CYS A 35 0.32 -5.41 -18.93
CA CYS A 35 1.35 -5.82 -19.90
C CYS A 35 2.70 -6.12 -19.25
N TRP A 36 2.85 -5.91 -17.93
CA TRP A 36 4.09 -6.18 -17.22
C TRP A 36 4.12 -7.63 -16.71
N ASP A 37 5.12 -8.40 -17.12
CA ASP A 37 5.29 -9.82 -16.78
C ASP A 37 5.49 -10.09 -15.27
N LYS A 38 5.79 -9.05 -14.48
CA LYS A 38 6.00 -9.19 -13.03
C LYS A 38 4.71 -8.97 -12.19
N ILE A 39 3.64 -8.50 -12.81
CA ILE A 39 2.32 -8.37 -12.16
C ILE A 39 1.55 -9.68 -12.30
N ALA A 40 0.84 -10.07 -11.24
CA ALA A 40 -0.11 -11.17 -11.31
C ALA A 40 -1.17 -10.89 -12.39
N PRO A 41 -1.43 -11.85 -13.31
CA PRO A 41 -2.34 -11.64 -14.45
C PRO A 41 -3.80 -11.47 -14.02
N ALA A 42 -4.18 -12.03 -12.87
CA ALA A 42 -5.49 -11.92 -12.27
C ALA A 42 -5.51 -10.88 -11.14
N PRO A 43 -6.70 -10.31 -10.84
CA PRO A 43 -6.88 -9.51 -9.64
C PRO A 43 -6.46 -10.29 -8.39
N THR A 44 -5.87 -9.59 -7.42
CA THR A 44 -5.49 -10.23 -6.15
C THR A 44 -6.71 -10.69 -5.36
N PRO A 45 -6.60 -11.76 -4.55
CA PRO A 45 -7.73 -12.30 -3.83
C PRO A 45 -8.40 -11.28 -2.88
N LEU A 46 -9.72 -11.37 -2.77
CA LEU A 46 -10.53 -10.75 -1.74
C LEU A 46 -11.03 -11.89 -0.84
N ARG A 47 -10.32 -12.14 0.24
CA ARG A 47 -10.53 -13.29 1.15
C ARG A 47 -11.52 -12.91 2.24
N THR A 48 -12.48 -13.79 2.52
CA THR A 48 -13.40 -13.63 3.66
C THR A 48 -12.91 -14.47 4.83
N LEU A 49 -13.02 -13.91 6.05
CA LEU A 49 -12.62 -14.56 7.30
C LEU A 49 -13.83 -14.67 8.23
N PRO A 50 -14.77 -15.60 7.96
CA PRO A 50 -16.04 -15.71 8.68
C PRO A 50 -15.88 -16.08 10.16
N ALA A 51 -14.93 -16.96 10.50
CA ALA A 51 -14.70 -17.34 11.90
C ALA A 51 -14.09 -16.19 12.71
N LEU A 52 -13.14 -15.43 12.11
CA LEU A 52 -12.57 -14.26 12.76
C LEU A 52 -13.61 -13.14 12.89
N ALA A 53 -14.48 -12.94 11.88
CA ALA A 53 -15.59 -12.00 11.96
C ALA A 53 -16.56 -12.32 13.09
N ALA A 54 -16.98 -13.58 13.20
CA ALA A 54 -17.85 -14.05 14.27
C ALA A 54 -17.23 -13.87 15.66
N ALA A 55 -15.93 -14.25 15.81
CA ALA A 55 -15.20 -14.04 17.06
C ALA A 55 -15.04 -12.54 17.42
N SER A 56 -15.02 -11.68 16.41
CA SER A 56 -14.93 -10.22 16.54
C SER A 56 -16.28 -9.54 16.77
N GLY A 57 -17.40 -10.27 16.67
CA GLY A 57 -18.76 -9.74 16.86
C GLY A 57 -19.20 -8.77 15.76
N ILE A 58 -18.71 -8.93 14.53
CA ILE A 58 -19.07 -8.14 13.35
C ILE A 58 -19.71 -9.02 12.26
N ALA A 59 -20.45 -8.40 11.33
CA ALA A 59 -21.16 -9.13 10.28
C ALA A 59 -20.21 -9.83 9.29
N SER A 60 -19.13 -9.18 8.87
CA SER A 60 -18.14 -9.78 7.98
C SER A 60 -16.78 -9.08 8.07
N LEU A 61 -15.75 -9.85 7.79
CA LEU A 61 -14.37 -9.37 7.64
C LEU A 61 -13.81 -9.87 6.32
N SER A 62 -13.34 -8.96 5.50
CA SER A 62 -12.66 -9.27 4.24
C SER A 62 -11.23 -8.71 4.25
N VAL A 63 -10.32 -9.46 3.64
CA VAL A 63 -8.92 -9.08 3.45
C VAL A 63 -8.65 -8.98 1.96
N LYS A 64 -8.30 -7.80 1.45
CA LYS A 64 -7.74 -7.63 0.11
C LYS A 64 -6.26 -7.98 0.19
N ASP A 65 -5.85 -9.06 -0.46
CA ASP A 65 -4.53 -9.69 -0.28
C ASP A 65 -3.54 -9.26 -1.36
N GLU A 66 -2.82 -8.17 -1.13
CA GLU A 66 -1.81 -7.64 -2.03
C GLU A 66 -0.42 -8.33 -1.89
N SER A 67 -0.27 -9.29 -0.98
CA SER A 67 0.96 -10.07 -0.83
C SER A 67 1.33 -10.83 -2.10
N VAL A 68 0.33 -11.19 -2.88
CA VAL A 68 0.44 -11.95 -4.14
C VAL A 68 0.26 -11.07 -5.39
N ARG A 69 0.29 -9.74 -5.25
CA ARG A 69 0.16 -8.79 -6.37
C ARG A 69 1.20 -9.03 -7.46
N SER A 70 2.39 -9.43 -7.07
CA SER A 70 3.53 -9.67 -7.93
C SER A 70 4.56 -10.53 -7.21
N MET A 71 5.53 -11.03 -7.95
CA MET A 71 6.70 -11.69 -7.34
C MET A 71 7.53 -10.76 -6.43
N LEU A 72 7.23 -9.46 -6.42
CA LEU A 72 7.86 -8.49 -5.51
C LEU A 72 7.28 -8.56 -4.09
N GLY A 73 6.13 -9.21 -3.92
CA GLY A 73 5.51 -9.49 -2.62
C GLY A 73 4.77 -8.31 -1.98
N SER A 74 4.44 -7.24 -2.72
CA SER A 74 3.71 -6.10 -2.17
C SER A 74 2.96 -5.28 -3.22
N PHE A 75 2.02 -4.43 -2.76
CA PHE A 75 1.26 -3.48 -3.58
C PHE A 75 2.14 -2.42 -4.27
N LYS A 76 3.38 -2.20 -3.83
CA LYS A 76 4.29 -1.18 -4.41
C LYS A 76 4.57 -1.42 -5.90
N ALA A 77 4.39 -2.66 -6.37
CA ALA A 77 4.41 -3.00 -7.80
C ALA A 77 3.36 -2.25 -8.63
N LEU A 78 2.35 -1.65 -8.02
CA LEU A 78 1.33 -0.86 -8.72
C LEU A 78 1.73 0.61 -8.92
N GLY A 79 2.56 1.17 -8.05
CA GLY A 79 2.84 2.62 -8.04
C GLY A 79 4.11 3.00 -8.78
N ALA A 80 5.26 2.52 -8.33
CA ALA A 80 6.57 2.91 -8.89
C ALA A 80 6.68 2.68 -10.41
N PRO A 81 6.21 1.54 -10.98
CA PRO A 81 6.27 1.33 -12.42
C PRO A 81 5.42 2.33 -13.22
N ILE A 82 4.23 2.68 -12.73
CA ILE A 82 3.36 3.67 -13.40
C ILE A 82 3.99 5.06 -13.36
N ALA A 83 4.56 5.45 -12.22
CA ALA A 83 5.25 6.72 -12.10
C ALA A 83 6.45 6.80 -13.07
N LEU A 84 7.23 5.72 -13.18
CA LEU A 84 8.36 5.65 -14.10
C LEU A 84 7.91 5.74 -15.57
N VAL A 85 6.88 4.99 -15.96
CA VAL A 85 6.33 5.05 -17.34
C VAL A 85 5.83 6.46 -17.65
N ARG A 86 5.04 7.07 -16.77
CA ARG A 86 4.54 8.45 -17.00
C ARG A 86 5.65 9.48 -17.03
N LEU A 87 6.70 9.33 -16.21
CA LEU A 87 7.89 10.18 -16.28
C LEU A 87 8.56 10.07 -17.64
N ILE A 88 8.78 8.87 -18.15
CA ILE A 88 9.36 8.64 -19.49
C ILE A 88 8.50 9.29 -20.57
N LEU A 89 7.19 9.08 -20.57
CA LEU A 89 6.28 9.70 -21.55
C LEU A 89 6.34 11.24 -21.54
N ARG A 90 6.50 11.85 -20.35
CA ARG A 90 6.66 13.32 -20.24
C ARG A 90 7.98 13.82 -20.77
N LEU A 91 9.06 13.05 -20.59
CA LEU A 91 10.40 13.46 -21.00
C LEU A 91 10.66 13.25 -22.51
N TRP A 92 9.94 12.33 -23.15
CA TRP A 92 10.07 12.03 -24.56
C TRP A 92 8.76 12.19 -25.36
N PRO A 93 8.12 13.39 -25.34
CA PRO A 93 6.80 13.55 -25.97
C PRO A 93 6.84 13.40 -27.50
N GLY A 94 8.00 13.58 -28.13
CA GLY A 94 8.18 13.49 -29.60
C GLY A 94 8.46 12.10 -30.13
N HIS A 95 8.52 11.07 -29.26
CA HIS A 95 8.91 9.69 -29.68
C HIS A 95 7.71 8.74 -29.86
N ASP A 96 6.48 9.21 -29.65
CA ASP A 96 5.25 8.40 -29.76
C ASP A 96 5.36 7.04 -29.05
N LEU A 97 5.83 7.07 -27.80
CA LEU A 97 6.07 5.86 -27.02
C LEU A 97 4.73 5.25 -26.56
N ASP A 98 4.54 3.97 -26.87
CA ASP A 98 3.42 3.19 -26.33
C ASP A 98 3.73 2.76 -24.88
N PRO A 99 2.92 3.18 -23.88
CA PRO A 99 3.14 2.82 -22.47
C PRO A 99 3.12 1.31 -22.21
N ARG A 100 2.38 0.54 -23.00
CA ARG A 100 2.34 -0.92 -22.89
C ARG A 100 3.63 -1.54 -23.42
N ALA A 101 4.13 -1.03 -24.53
CA ALA A 101 5.38 -1.50 -25.13
C ALA A 101 6.63 -1.11 -24.31
N LEU A 102 6.52 -0.14 -23.39
CA LEU A 102 7.56 0.11 -22.38
C LEU A 102 7.71 -1.10 -21.46
N PHE A 103 6.60 -1.72 -21.04
CA PHE A 103 6.62 -2.89 -20.15
C PHE A 103 7.08 -4.20 -20.83
N ASP A 104 7.12 -4.27 -22.15
CA ASP A 104 7.72 -5.40 -22.88
C ASP A 104 9.19 -5.15 -23.22
N GLY A 105 9.74 -4.00 -22.82
CA GLY A 105 11.14 -3.64 -23.02
C GLY A 105 11.50 -3.20 -24.44
N ARG A 106 10.53 -2.87 -25.27
CA ARG A 106 10.75 -2.45 -26.69
C ARG A 106 11.67 -1.25 -26.84
N TYR A 107 11.69 -0.35 -25.86
CA TYR A 107 12.46 0.90 -25.90
C TYR A 107 13.76 0.88 -25.08
N ARG A 108 14.26 -0.32 -24.70
CA ARG A 108 15.46 -0.47 -23.85
C ARG A 108 16.69 0.27 -24.40
N ALA A 109 16.91 0.23 -25.71
CA ALA A 109 18.04 0.93 -26.32
C ALA A 109 17.95 2.45 -26.17
N LEU A 110 16.76 3.02 -26.31
CA LEU A 110 16.50 4.44 -26.07
C LEU A 110 16.75 4.85 -24.62
N LEU A 111 16.36 3.99 -23.69
CA LEU A 111 16.38 4.26 -22.25
C LEU A 111 17.70 3.87 -21.55
N ALA A 112 18.67 3.26 -22.26
CA ALA A 112 19.91 2.74 -21.66
C ALA A 112 20.75 3.80 -20.93
N GLY A 113 20.66 5.08 -21.35
CA GLY A 113 21.33 6.21 -20.69
C GLY A 113 20.50 6.91 -19.63
N PHE A 114 19.20 6.58 -19.52
CA PHE A 114 18.30 7.21 -18.56
C PHE A 114 18.48 6.60 -17.17
N THR A 115 18.61 7.45 -16.15
CA THR A 115 18.84 7.00 -14.79
C THR A 115 17.82 7.58 -13.84
N VAL A 116 17.22 6.73 -13.03
CA VAL A 116 16.34 7.11 -11.92
C VAL A 116 16.97 6.81 -10.59
N VAL A 117 16.64 7.60 -9.56
CA VAL A 117 17.14 7.44 -8.21
C VAL A 117 15.98 7.55 -7.20
N SER A 118 16.06 6.78 -6.12
CA SER A 118 15.11 6.88 -5.01
C SER A 118 15.80 6.59 -3.68
N ALA A 119 15.32 7.21 -2.61
CA ALA A 119 15.59 6.80 -1.24
C ALA A 119 14.42 5.94 -0.75
N THR A 120 14.68 4.81 -0.06
CA THR A 120 13.62 3.88 0.33
C THR A 120 14.08 2.89 1.40
N ASP A 121 13.14 2.33 2.14
CA ASP A 121 13.39 1.26 3.13
C ASP A 121 13.15 -0.16 2.59
N GLY A 122 12.70 -0.31 1.33
CA GLY A 122 12.52 -1.64 0.76
C GLY A 122 11.56 -1.73 -0.43
N ASN A 123 10.27 -1.87 -0.20
CA ASN A 123 9.29 -2.27 -1.23
C ASN A 123 9.17 -1.29 -2.41
N HIS A 124 9.26 0.02 -2.17
CA HIS A 124 9.21 1.02 -3.25
C HIS A 124 10.47 0.90 -4.13
N GLY A 125 11.65 0.82 -3.52
CA GLY A 125 12.92 0.64 -4.24
C GLY A 125 12.98 -0.65 -5.03
N LYS A 126 12.49 -1.76 -4.45
CA LYS A 126 12.38 -3.05 -5.13
C LYS A 126 11.48 -2.96 -6.36
N ALA A 127 10.32 -2.29 -6.24
CA ALA A 127 9.39 -2.09 -7.36
C ALA A 127 9.97 -1.18 -8.44
N LEU A 128 10.65 -0.08 -8.05
CA LEU A 128 11.32 0.82 -8.98
C LEU A 128 12.47 0.11 -9.72
N ALA A 129 13.32 -0.63 -9.00
CA ALA A 129 14.42 -1.39 -9.58
C ALA A 129 13.94 -2.43 -10.59
N ALA A 130 12.88 -3.18 -10.24
CA ALA A 130 12.27 -4.18 -11.13
C ALA A 130 11.67 -3.53 -12.39
N ALA A 131 11.01 -2.38 -12.26
CA ALA A 131 10.48 -1.62 -13.39
C ALA A 131 11.62 -1.09 -14.28
N ALA A 132 12.64 -0.47 -13.70
CA ALA A 132 13.80 0.05 -14.41
C ALA A 132 14.52 -1.06 -15.19
N GLN A 133 14.70 -2.24 -14.58
CA GLN A 133 15.24 -3.42 -15.24
C GLN A 133 14.43 -3.82 -16.47
N THR A 134 13.10 -3.85 -16.35
CA THR A 134 12.21 -4.20 -17.48
C THR A 134 12.30 -3.16 -18.59
N LEU A 135 12.19 -1.88 -18.26
CA LEU A 135 12.19 -0.77 -19.21
C LEU A 135 13.58 -0.53 -19.84
N GLY A 136 14.65 -1.03 -19.20
CA GLY A 136 16.04 -0.90 -19.68
C GLY A 136 16.73 0.38 -19.29
N CYS A 137 16.25 1.09 -18.26
CA CYS A 137 16.91 2.24 -17.67
C CYS A 137 17.73 1.86 -16.42
N ARG A 138 18.63 2.75 -16.01
CA ARG A 138 19.44 2.57 -14.81
C ARG A 138 18.66 2.96 -13.56
N CYS A 139 18.88 2.25 -12.47
CA CYS A 139 18.25 2.54 -11.18
C CYS A 139 19.32 2.65 -10.10
N VAL A 140 19.26 3.73 -9.31
CA VAL A 140 20.11 3.94 -8.14
C VAL A 140 19.21 4.00 -6.91
N ILE A 141 19.51 3.22 -5.89
CA ILE A 141 18.74 3.20 -4.65
C ILE A 141 19.64 3.61 -3.49
N VAL A 142 19.25 4.67 -2.80
CA VAL A 142 19.95 5.16 -1.61
C VAL A 142 19.29 4.55 -0.38
N LEU A 143 20.06 3.82 0.41
CA LEU A 143 19.63 3.14 1.63
C LEU A 143 20.32 3.76 2.85
N HIS A 144 19.57 4.00 3.92
CA HIS A 144 20.14 4.42 5.19
C HIS A 144 20.70 3.23 5.99
N ALA A 145 21.44 3.53 7.07
CA ALA A 145 22.20 2.54 7.84
C ALA A 145 21.36 1.37 8.37
N ASN A 146 20.09 1.62 8.74
CA ASN A 146 19.24 0.63 9.41
C ASN A 146 18.51 -0.33 8.45
N VAL A 147 18.62 -0.15 7.12
CA VAL A 147 18.01 -1.09 6.17
C VAL A 147 18.73 -2.43 6.23
N SER A 148 17.98 -3.52 6.41
CA SER A 148 18.57 -4.86 6.52
C SER A 148 19.27 -5.28 5.23
N ILE A 149 20.29 -6.13 5.37
CA ILE A 149 21.02 -6.72 4.23
C ILE A 149 20.06 -7.53 3.33
N GLU A 150 19.07 -8.19 3.92
CA GLU A 150 18.07 -8.96 3.19
C GLU A 150 17.26 -8.06 2.23
N ARG A 151 16.82 -6.88 2.70
CA ARG A 151 16.13 -5.89 1.86
C ARG A 151 17.02 -5.29 0.79
N GLU A 152 18.26 -4.97 1.13
CA GLU A 152 19.26 -4.50 0.15
C GLU A 152 19.46 -5.53 -0.97
N GLN A 153 19.69 -6.80 -0.62
CA GLN A 153 19.87 -7.88 -1.59
C GLN A 153 18.63 -8.08 -2.48
N ALA A 154 17.43 -7.97 -1.90
CA ALA A 154 16.18 -8.06 -2.64
C ALA A 154 15.99 -6.93 -3.69
N ILE A 155 16.56 -5.75 -3.44
CA ILE A 155 16.58 -4.63 -4.38
C ILE A 155 17.68 -4.83 -5.43
N ALA A 156 18.89 -5.18 -5.00
CA ALA A 156 20.06 -5.38 -5.85
C ALA A 156 19.85 -6.50 -6.88
N ALA A 157 19.04 -7.50 -6.55
CA ALA A 157 18.68 -8.61 -7.47
C ALA A 157 18.02 -8.12 -8.79
N TYR A 158 17.45 -6.92 -8.81
CA TYR A 158 16.90 -6.27 -10.01
C TYR A 158 17.89 -5.35 -10.73
N GLY A 159 19.19 -5.44 -10.39
CA GLY A 159 20.25 -4.68 -11.07
C GLY A 159 20.36 -3.21 -10.66
N ALA A 160 19.71 -2.80 -9.57
CA ALA A 160 19.88 -1.46 -9.04
C ALA A 160 21.27 -1.28 -8.43
N GLN A 161 21.89 -0.12 -8.68
CA GLN A 161 23.07 0.31 -7.96
C GLN A 161 22.67 0.77 -6.56
N ILE A 162 23.25 0.16 -5.54
CA ILE A 162 22.99 0.51 -4.15
C ILE A 162 24.02 1.54 -3.66
N VAL A 163 23.52 2.62 -3.05
CA VAL A 163 24.31 3.62 -2.34
C VAL A 163 23.88 3.58 -0.89
N ARG A 164 24.72 3.03 -0.02
CA ARG A 164 24.45 2.99 1.43
C ARG A 164 25.09 4.18 2.12
N ILE A 165 24.34 4.87 2.96
CA ILE A 165 24.82 6.00 3.76
C ILE A 165 24.80 5.68 5.26
N ALA A 166 25.57 6.41 6.04
CA ALA A 166 25.66 6.25 7.50
C ALA A 166 24.50 6.95 8.26
N GLY A 167 23.67 7.74 7.57
CA GLY A 167 22.58 8.52 8.17
C GLY A 167 21.28 7.75 8.36
N ASN A 168 20.23 8.48 8.65
CA ASN A 168 18.84 8.02 8.73
C ASN A 168 18.12 8.13 7.37
N TYR A 169 16.81 7.89 7.38
CA TYR A 169 15.98 7.99 6.18
C TYR A 169 16.03 9.39 5.54
N ASP A 170 15.93 10.47 6.33
CA ASP A 170 15.94 11.84 5.81
C ASP A 170 17.28 12.14 5.11
N ALA A 171 18.39 11.71 5.68
CA ALA A 171 19.71 11.82 5.05
C ALA A 171 19.78 11.03 3.73
N SER A 172 19.08 9.89 3.60
CA SER A 172 19.02 9.15 2.34
C SER A 172 18.21 9.87 1.27
N VAL A 173 17.16 10.59 1.65
CA VAL A 173 16.37 11.44 0.75
C VAL A 173 17.21 12.62 0.25
N GLU A 174 17.93 13.30 1.13
CA GLU A 174 18.86 14.39 0.78
C GLU A 174 19.96 13.92 -0.18
N GLU A 175 20.55 12.77 0.10
CA GLU A 175 21.59 12.20 -0.76
C GLU A 175 21.04 11.79 -2.13
N ALA A 176 19.85 11.21 -2.21
CA ALA A 176 19.20 10.90 -3.48
C ALA A 176 18.96 12.17 -4.30
N ALA A 177 18.47 13.24 -3.68
CA ALA A 177 18.29 14.55 -4.34
C ALA A 177 19.62 15.16 -4.81
N ARG A 178 20.67 15.08 -3.99
CA ARG A 178 22.02 15.54 -4.32
C ARG A 178 22.61 14.79 -5.52
N LEU A 179 22.50 13.46 -5.53
CA LEU A 179 22.98 12.62 -6.63
C LEU A 179 22.18 12.90 -7.91
N ALA A 180 20.86 13.09 -7.82
CA ALA A 180 20.02 13.46 -8.93
C ALA A 180 20.48 14.78 -9.58
N SER A 181 20.68 15.82 -8.77
CA SER A 181 21.12 17.14 -9.25
C SER A 181 22.51 17.10 -9.87
N LEU A 182 23.46 16.38 -9.24
CA LEU A 182 24.85 16.30 -9.71
C LEU A 182 24.98 15.57 -11.05
N ASN A 183 24.18 14.53 -11.27
CA ASN A 183 24.32 13.62 -12.41
C ASN A 183 23.23 13.81 -13.48
N GLY A 184 22.28 14.72 -13.27
CA GLY A 184 21.13 14.87 -14.17
C GLY A 184 20.16 13.66 -14.10
N TRP A 185 20.08 12.98 -12.96
CA TRP A 185 19.17 11.85 -12.75
C TRP A 185 17.80 12.32 -12.29
N HIS A 186 16.80 11.44 -12.37
CA HIS A 186 15.43 11.74 -11.99
C HIS A 186 15.03 11.02 -10.71
N VAL A 187 14.60 11.79 -9.70
CA VAL A 187 14.06 11.21 -8.47
C VAL A 187 12.71 10.57 -8.76
N VAL A 188 12.49 9.35 -8.28
CA VAL A 188 11.19 8.66 -8.30
C VAL A 188 10.83 8.24 -6.87
N SER A 189 10.18 9.14 -6.15
CA SER A 189 9.76 8.96 -4.75
C SER A 189 8.25 8.78 -4.67
N ASP A 190 7.78 8.08 -3.63
CA ASP A 190 6.36 7.87 -3.33
C ASP A 190 5.79 8.90 -2.32
N THR A 191 6.62 9.83 -1.85
CA THR A 191 6.19 10.97 -1.02
C THR A 191 6.34 12.29 -1.78
N SER A 192 5.43 13.23 -1.53
CA SER A 192 5.46 14.57 -2.11
C SER A 192 6.06 15.59 -1.13
N TYR A 193 6.60 16.65 -1.69
CA TYR A 193 7.01 17.88 -1.00
C TYR A 193 6.78 19.06 -1.93
N ASP A 194 7.08 20.29 -1.48
CA ASP A 194 6.85 21.49 -2.28
C ASP A 194 7.61 21.44 -3.61
N GLY A 195 6.90 21.65 -4.70
CA GLY A 195 7.45 21.55 -6.06
C GLY A 195 7.64 20.11 -6.59
N TYR A 196 7.35 19.07 -5.80
CA TYR A 196 7.48 17.67 -6.21
C TYR A 196 6.18 16.89 -5.97
N GLU A 197 5.22 17.01 -6.87
CA GLU A 197 3.89 16.38 -6.77
C GLU A 197 3.56 15.41 -7.91
N GLU A 198 4.12 15.59 -9.11
CA GLU A 198 3.73 14.79 -10.27
C GLU A 198 4.03 13.30 -10.12
N ILE A 199 5.22 12.96 -9.69
CA ILE A 199 5.66 11.57 -9.51
C ILE A 199 4.87 10.90 -8.39
N PRO A 200 4.74 11.47 -7.17
CA PRO A 200 3.89 10.90 -6.13
C PRO A 200 2.42 10.76 -6.53
N ARG A 201 1.88 11.71 -7.29
CA ARG A 201 0.53 11.60 -7.87
C ARG A 201 0.41 10.35 -8.75
N ASP A 202 1.38 10.11 -9.62
CA ASP A 202 1.38 8.98 -10.54
C ASP A 202 1.54 7.65 -9.79
N VAL A 203 2.34 7.62 -8.71
CA VAL A 203 2.42 6.48 -7.78
C VAL A 203 1.06 6.19 -7.15
N MET A 204 0.42 7.20 -6.55
CA MET A 204 -0.91 7.05 -5.91
C MET A 204 -1.97 6.61 -6.92
N GLN A 205 -1.90 7.08 -8.16
CA GLN A 205 -2.84 6.71 -9.22
C GLN A 205 -2.77 5.20 -9.53
N GLY A 206 -1.57 4.60 -9.51
CA GLY A 206 -1.39 3.16 -9.65
C GLY A 206 -2.08 2.37 -8.53
N TYR A 207 -2.06 2.88 -7.30
CA TYR A 207 -2.71 2.24 -6.14
C TYR A 207 -4.24 2.21 -6.23
N GLY A 208 -4.86 3.04 -7.05
CA GLY A 208 -6.29 2.96 -7.37
C GLY A 208 -6.72 1.60 -7.94
N THR A 209 -5.79 0.81 -8.48
CA THR A 209 -6.04 -0.58 -8.93
C THR A 209 -6.58 -1.46 -7.82
N VAL A 210 -6.08 -1.31 -6.58
CA VAL A 210 -6.56 -2.06 -5.41
C VAL A 210 -8.04 -1.80 -5.18
N ALA A 211 -8.44 -0.53 -5.19
CA ALA A 211 -9.83 -0.13 -4.99
C ALA A 211 -10.74 -0.55 -6.15
N ALA A 212 -10.24 -0.49 -7.40
CA ALA A 212 -10.98 -0.98 -8.56
C ALA A 212 -11.36 -2.46 -8.42
N GLU A 213 -10.37 -3.29 -8.04
CA GLU A 213 -10.59 -4.72 -7.82
C GLU A 213 -11.51 -5.00 -6.62
N ILE A 214 -11.42 -4.22 -5.54
CA ILE A 214 -12.34 -4.32 -4.41
C ILE A 214 -13.78 -4.09 -4.85
N VAL A 215 -14.05 -3.03 -5.62
CA VAL A 215 -15.39 -2.71 -6.16
C VAL A 215 -15.89 -3.83 -7.06
N GLU A 216 -15.06 -4.31 -7.98
CA GLU A 216 -15.42 -5.38 -8.93
C GLU A 216 -15.75 -6.69 -8.22
N HIS A 217 -14.89 -7.15 -7.30
CA HIS A 217 -15.07 -8.44 -6.61
C HIS A 217 -16.20 -8.43 -5.58
N SER A 218 -16.41 -7.31 -4.90
CA SER A 218 -17.46 -7.21 -3.88
C SER A 218 -18.87 -7.02 -4.45
N GLY A 219 -19.00 -6.73 -5.74
CA GLY A 219 -20.28 -6.38 -6.36
C GLY A 219 -20.86 -5.07 -5.83
N ALA A 220 -20.02 -4.18 -5.31
CA ALA A 220 -20.44 -2.87 -4.80
C ALA A 220 -21.08 -2.01 -5.89
N ARG A 221 -22.07 -1.21 -5.52
CA ARG A 221 -22.73 -0.22 -6.40
C ARG A 221 -22.49 1.18 -5.86
N PRO A 222 -22.59 2.22 -6.69
CA PRO A 222 -22.35 3.59 -6.23
C PRO A 222 -23.13 3.97 -4.97
N ASP A 223 -24.41 3.63 -4.91
CA ASP A 223 -25.34 3.91 -3.81
C ASP A 223 -25.32 2.85 -2.69
N ARG A 224 -24.62 1.71 -2.91
CA ARG A 224 -24.60 0.58 -1.97
C ARG A 224 -23.20 0.02 -1.80
N PRO A 225 -22.39 0.56 -0.88
CA PRO A 225 -21.06 0.04 -0.59
C PRO A 225 -21.15 -1.38 0.02
N ALA A 226 -20.24 -2.25 -0.40
CA ALA A 226 -20.13 -3.59 0.16
C ALA A 226 -19.69 -3.57 1.63
N TYR A 227 -18.87 -2.59 1.98
CA TYR A 227 -18.28 -2.45 3.31
C TYR A 227 -18.80 -1.20 4.00
N THR A 228 -18.95 -1.29 5.33
CA THR A 228 -19.26 -0.14 6.20
C THR A 228 -17.99 0.57 6.64
N HIS A 229 -16.92 -0.20 6.86
CA HIS A 229 -15.62 0.29 7.33
C HIS A 229 -14.48 -0.25 6.47
N VAL A 230 -13.49 0.58 6.21
CA VAL A 230 -12.24 0.21 5.52
C VAL A 230 -11.07 0.70 6.36
N PHE A 231 -10.23 -0.23 6.80
CA PHE A 231 -9.00 0.06 7.55
C PHE A 231 -7.82 0.08 6.58
N LEU A 232 -7.06 1.16 6.60
CA LEU A 232 -5.97 1.42 5.68
C LEU A 232 -4.68 1.74 6.42
N GLN A 233 -3.58 1.23 5.94
CA GLN A 233 -2.25 1.54 6.46
C GLN A 233 -1.88 3.00 6.19
N GLY A 234 -1.29 3.64 7.20
CA GLY A 234 -0.74 4.98 7.16
C GLY A 234 0.79 4.98 7.29
N GLY A 235 1.48 5.25 6.21
CA GLY A 235 2.85 5.73 6.19
C GLY A 235 2.83 7.21 5.79
N VAL A 236 3.41 7.60 4.66
CA VAL A 236 3.28 8.97 4.13
C VAL A 236 1.86 9.31 3.64
N GLY A 237 0.96 8.31 3.54
CA GLY A 237 -0.45 8.45 3.15
C GLY A 237 -0.78 8.09 1.70
N GLY A 238 0.21 7.75 0.87
CA GLY A 238 -0.01 7.54 -0.57
C GLY A 238 -0.96 6.39 -0.92
N LEU A 239 -0.84 5.21 -0.26
CA LEU A 239 -1.76 4.09 -0.48
C LEU A 239 -3.18 4.45 -0.06
N ALA A 240 -3.32 4.98 1.16
CA ALA A 240 -4.62 5.38 1.69
C ALA A 240 -5.30 6.41 0.78
N ALA A 241 -4.56 7.42 0.29
CA ALA A 241 -5.07 8.41 -0.65
C ALA A 241 -5.52 7.79 -1.98
N GLY A 242 -4.78 6.84 -2.55
CA GLY A 242 -5.14 6.13 -3.78
C GLY A 242 -6.41 5.32 -3.65
N ILE A 243 -6.61 4.60 -2.53
CA ILE A 243 -7.80 3.80 -2.27
C ILE A 243 -9.00 4.70 -1.93
N VAL A 244 -8.80 5.66 -1.02
CA VAL A 244 -9.85 6.59 -0.56
C VAL A 244 -10.39 7.42 -1.71
N SER A 245 -9.52 7.97 -2.57
CA SER A 245 -9.95 8.77 -3.73
C SER A 245 -10.85 7.97 -4.68
N TYR A 246 -10.47 6.73 -5.00
CA TYR A 246 -11.24 5.85 -5.86
C TYR A 246 -12.61 5.51 -5.27
N LEU A 247 -12.63 5.05 -4.00
CA LEU A 247 -13.88 4.67 -3.33
C LEU A 247 -14.80 5.89 -3.09
N TRP A 248 -14.23 7.07 -2.83
CA TRP A 248 -15.01 8.29 -2.68
C TRP A 248 -15.57 8.77 -4.02
N GLU A 249 -14.79 8.74 -5.12
CA GLU A 249 -15.31 9.04 -6.46
C GLU A 249 -16.42 8.07 -6.87
N PHE A 250 -16.28 6.78 -6.54
CA PHE A 250 -17.25 5.74 -6.90
C PHE A 250 -18.55 5.83 -6.08
N HIS A 251 -18.46 6.04 -4.77
CA HIS A 251 -19.62 6.00 -3.87
C HIS A 251 -20.18 7.38 -3.51
N GLY A 252 -19.42 8.46 -3.72
CA GLY A 252 -19.84 9.80 -3.33
C GLY A 252 -20.13 9.90 -1.82
N ALA A 253 -21.33 10.37 -1.50
CA ALA A 253 -21.80 10.50 -0.12
C ALA A 253 -22.00 9.15 0.61
N HIS A 254 -22.16 8.07 -0.15
CA HIS A 254 -22.39 6.71 0.40
C HIS A 254 -21.08 5.96 0.72
N ARG A 255 -19.93 6.62 0.58
CA ARG A 255 -18.64 5.98 0.85
C ARG A 255 -18.57 5.33 2.23
N PRO A 256 -17.80 4.23 2.39
CA PRO A 256 -17.57 3.64 3.71
C PRO A 256 -16.88 4.61 4.66
N ARG A 257 -16.87 4.28 5.93
CA ARG A 257 -16.01 4.93 6.93
C ARG A 257 -14.57 4.49 6.72
N PHE A 258 -13.64 5.42 6.62
CA PHE A 258 -12.22 5.14 6.49
C PHE A 258 -11.52 5.35 7.82
N VAL A 259 -10.74 4.36 8.24
CA VAL A 259 -9.87 4.42 9.42
C VAL A 259 -8.44 4.22 8.96
N VAL A 260 -7.59 5.21 9.21
CA VAL A 260 -6.14 5.09 8.90
C VAL A 260 -5.40 4.65 10.16
N VAL A 261 -4.53 3.66 10.00
CA VAL A 261 -3.78 3.00 11.08
C VAL A 261 -2.29 3.20 10.87
N GLU A 262 -1.61 3.72 11.88
CA GLU A 262 -0.17 4.02 11.90
C GLU A 262 0.54 3.39 13.09
N PRO A 263 1.89 3.20 13.03
CA PRO A 263 2.69 2.88 14.21
C PRO A 263 2.68 4.04 15.22
N GLN A 264 2.69 3.73 16.52
CA GLN A 264 2.78 4.75 17.56
C GLN A 264 4.02 5.65 17.45
N GLN A 265 5.11 5.11 16.93
CA GLN A 265 6.38 5.83 16.78
C GLN A 265 6.50 6.59 15.46
N ALA A 266 5.57 6.39 14.52
CA ALA A 266 5.57 7.02 13.20
C ALA A 266 4.15 7.50 12.84
N ASP A 267 3.64 8.44 13.63
CA ASP A 267 2.25 8.88 13.71
C ASP A 267 1.95 10.17 12.92
N CYS A 268 2.63 10.40 11.82
CA CYS A 268 2.58 11.69 11.10
C CYS A 268 1.17 12.06 10.59
N LEU A 269 0.37 11.09 10.13
CA LEU A 269 -1.01 11.35 9.69
C LEU A 269 -1.95 11.63 10.87
N TYR A 270 -1.76 10.94 11.99
CA TYR A 270 -2.47 11.21 13.24
C TYR A 270 -2.19 12.64 13.74
N GLN A 271 -0.92 13.06 13.74
CA GLN A 271 -0.51 14.42 14.08
C GLN A 271 -1.06 15.44 13.07
N SER A 272 -1.13 15.08 11.80
CA SER A 272 -1.74 15.93 10.77
C SER A 272 -3.25 16.11 11.01
N ALA A 273 -3.95 15.07 11.48
CA ALA A 273 -5.36 15.17 11.84
C ALA A 273 -5.58 16.09 13.04
N LEU A 274 -4.72 16.01 14.07
CA LEU A 274 -4.73 16.92 15.21
C LEU A 274 -4.48 18.36 14.79
N ALA A 275 -3.44 18.61 14.00
CA ALA A 275 -3.03 19.94 13.58
C ALA A 275 -3.91 20.52 12.44
N GLY A 276 -4.61 19.67 11.70
CA GLY A 276 -5.36 20.05 10.50
C GLY A 276 -4.52 20.47 9.30
N LYS A 277 -3.26 20.07 9.28
CA LYS A 277 -2.29 20.31 8.20
C LYS A 277 -1.23 19.20 8.19
N PRO A 278 -0.51 18.98 7.09
CA PRO A 278 0.60 18.04 7.05
C PRO A 278 1.57 18.30 8.21
N SER A 279 1.91 17.24 8.93
CA SER A 279 2.72 17.34 10.16
C SER A 279 3.76 16.20 10.21
N ARG A 280 4.72 16.34 11.12
CA ARG A 280 5.70 15.32 11.42
C ARG A 280 5.22 14.38 12.51
N ALA A 281 5.73 13.18 12.51
CA ALA A 281 5.59 12.23 13.59
C ALA A 281 6.22 12.77 14.87
N THR A 282 5.70 12.34 16.03
CA THR A 282 6.20 12.74 17.34
C THR A 282 7.11 11.69 17.98
N GLY A 283 7.11 10.46 17.45
CA GLY A 283 7.93 9.36 17.93
C GLY A 283 9.32 9.29 17.26
N SER A 284 10.01 8.19 17.52
CA SER A 284 11.36 7.91 16.99
C SER A 284 11.40 7.57 15.50
N VAL A 285 10.24 7.39 14.87
CA VAL A 285 10.08 6.84 13.51
C VAL A 285 10.65 5.42 13.37
N ASP A 286 10.84 4.71 14.48
CA ASP A 286 11.30 3.33 14.52
C ASP A 286 10.12 2.40 14.83
N SER A 287 9.89 1.42 13.96
CA SER A 287 8.80 0.45 14.08
C SER A 287 9.12 -0.82 13.28
N VAL A 288 8.67 -1.97 13.77
CA VAL A 288 8.72 -3.22 12.98
C VAL A 288 7.92 -3.10 11.68
N MET A 289 6.87 -2.27 11.66
CA MET A 289 6.09 -1.94 10.47
C MET A 289 6.88 -1.04 9.51
N ALA A 290 8.00 -1.53 8.97
CA ALA A 290 8.98 -0.74 8.25
C ALA A 290 8.40 0.04 7.05
N GLY A 291 7.41 -0.49 6.35
CA GLY A 291 6.71 0.22 5.28
C GLY A 291 5.85 1.40 5.74
N LEU A 292 5.67 1.55 7.07
CA LEU A 292 4.90 2.63 7.71
C LEU A 292 5.77 3.52 8.60
N ALA A 293 7.07 3.23 8.74
CA ALA A 293 8.03 3.99 9.53
C ALA A 293 8.38 5.32 8.82
N CYS A 294 7.42 6.22 8.75
CA CYS A 294 7.50 7.48 8.01
C CYS A 294 7.41 8.67 8.95
N GLY A 295 8.35 9.61 8.82
CA GLY A 295 8.43 10.79 9.69
C GLY A 295 7.53 11.94 9.28
N GLU A 296 7.11 12.02 8.00
CA GLU A 296 6.38 13.17 7.47
C GLU A 296 5.20 12.76 6.61
N THR A 297 4.10 13.48 6.76
CA THR A 297 2.91 13.32 5.90
C THR A 297 3.18 13.93 4.51
N SER A 298 2.89 13.16 3.46
CA SER A 298 2.88 13.69 2.08
C SER A 298 1.81 14.78 1.94
N PRO A 299 2.18 16.05 1.64
CA PRO A 299 1.20 17.12 1.46
C PRO A 299 0.16 16.83 0.38
N LEU A 300 0.56 16.15 -0.69
CA LEU A 300 -0.36 15.75 -1.75
C LEU A 300 -1.37 14.70 -1.27
N ALA A 301 -0.92 13.67 -0.55
CA ALA A 301 -1.81 12.65 0.02
C ALA A 301 -2.79 13.27 1.02
N TRP A 302 -2.34 14.24 1.82
CA TRP A 302 -3.17 14.91 2.79
C TRP A 302 -4.38 15.64 2.18
N ARG A 303 -4.27 16.15 0.96
CA ARG A 303 -5.41 16.77 0.24
C ARG A 303 -6.60 15.82 0.10
N PHE A 304 -6.35 14.51 0.05
CA PHE A 304 -7.38 13.47 -0.04
C PHE A 304 -7.79 12.95 1.34
N LEU A 305 -6.82 12.75 2.21
CA LEU A 305 -7.05 12.13 3.52
C LEU A 305 -7.80 13.08 4.47
N GLN A 306 -7.46 14.36 4.49
CA GLN A 306 -8.10 15.33 5.35
C GLN A 306 -9.62 15.41 5.18
N PRO A 307 -10.19 15.52 3.96
CA PRO A 307 -11.63 15.60 3.78
C PRO A 307 -12.35 14.26 3.76
N ALA A 308 -11.62 13.13 3.64
CA ALA A 308 -12.25 11.83 3.41
C ALA A 308 -12.09 10.82 4.53
N VAL A 309 -10.96 10.81 5.25
CA VAL A 309 -10.72 9.85 6.33
C VAL A 309 -11.50 10.27 7.57
N ASP A 310 -12.28 9.36 8.10
CA ASP A 310 -13.16 9.62 9.23
C ASP A 310 -12.41 9.55 10.59
N ASP A 311 -11.44 8.63 10.68
CA ASP A 311 -10.67 8.42 11.90
C ASP A 311 -9.21 8.10 11.60
N PHE A 312 -8.32 8.58 12.48
CA PHE A 312 -6.91 8.22 12.49
C PHE A 312 -6.57 7.56 13.82
N MET A 313 -5.79 6.49 13.77
CA MET A 313 -5.38 5.79 14.98
C MET A 313 -3.95 5.28 14.90
N THR A 314 -3.36 5.06 16.08
CA THR A 314 -2.03 4.44 16.20
C THR A 314 -2.10 3.14 16.96
N ILE A 315 -1.25 2.19 16.58
CA ILE A 315 -1.10 0.87 17.20
C ILE A 315 0.35 0.65 17.65
N ALA A 316 0.55 -0.24 18.61
CA ALA A 316 1.87 -0.69 19.00
C ALA A 316 2.40 -1.75 18.00
N ASP A 317 3.71 -1.93 17.94
CA ASP A 317 4.34 -2.99 17.15
C ASP A 317 3.85 -4.39 17.54
N ALA A 318 3.60 -4.62 18.82
CA ALA A 318 3.05 -5.88 19.31
C ALA A 318 1.65 -6.19 18.73
N ASP A 319 0.80 -5.17 18.52
CA ASP A 319 -0.52 -5.35 17.91
C ASP A 319 -0.41 -5.82 16.45
N ALA A 320 0.56 -5.28 15.69
CA ALA A 320 0.83 -5.71 14.32
C ALA A 320 1.35 -7.15 14.28
N ILE A 321 2.28 -7.52 15.16
CA ILE A 321 2.82 -8.88 15.28
C ILE A 321 1.72 -9.88 15.63
N ASP A 322 0.84 -9.54 16.57
CA ASP A 322 -0.31 -10.38 16.92
C ASP A 322 -1.26 -10.58 15.72
N ALA A 323 -1.52 -9.53 14.94
CA ALA A 323 -2.33 -9.63 13.73
C ALA A 323 -1.66 -10.50 12.64
N MET A 324 -0.33 -10.42 12.47
CA MET A 324 0.42 -11.33 11.59
C MET A 324 0.20 -12.79 11.99
N ARG A 325 0.31 -13.10 13.28
CA ARG A 325 0.13 -14.46 13.83
C ARG A 325 -1.30 -14.96 13.64
N VAL A 326 -2.30 -14.10 13.89
CA VAL A 326 -3.72 -14.42 13.66
C VAL A 326 -3.99 -14.76 12.19
N LEU A 327 -3.47 -13.97 11.26
CA LEU A 327 -3.61 -14.23 9.83
C LEU A 327 -2.88 -15.51 9.39
N ALA A 328 -1.65 -15.72 9.87
CA ALA A 328 -0.86 -16.91 9.56
C ALA A 328 -1.51 -18.20 10.08
N ALA A 329 -2.09 -18.17 11.28
CA ALA A 329 -2.75 -19.33 11.88
C ALA A 329 -3.97 -19.81 11.08
N GLY A 330 -4.81 -18.87 10.58
CA GLY A 330 -6.14 -19.18 10.07
C GLY A 330 -7.03 -19.75 11.17
N ARG A 331 -8.15 -19.12 11.47
CA ARG A 331 -9.00 -19.52 12.60
C ARG A 331 -10.17 -20.38 12.14
N ASP A 332 -10.41 -21.53 12.79
CA ASP A 332 -11.63 -22.34 12.67
C ASP A 332 -12.14 -22.52 11.21
N GLY A 333 -11.24 -22.72 10.26
CA GLY A 333 -11.56 -22.87 8.83
C GLY A 333 -11.40 -21.62 7.99
N ASP A 334 -11.05 -20.46 8.59
CA ASP A 334 -10.58 -19.32 7.83
C ASP A 334 -9.25 -19.64 7.13
N VAL A 335 -9.09 -19.15 5.92
CA VAL A 335 -7.89 -19.37 5.13
C VAL A 335 -6.67 -18.68 5.78
N PRO A 336 -5.54 -19.38 5.99
CA PRO A 336 -4.31 -18.74 6.43
C PRO A 336 -3.81 -17.72 5.40
N ILE A 337 -3.27 -16.59 5.87
CA ILE A 337 -2.76 -15.51 5.02
C ILE A 337 -1.37 -15.10 5.49
N VAL A 338 -0.42 -15.03 4.56
CA VAL A 338 0.90 -14.44 4.81
C VAL A 338 0.77 -12.92 4.75
N ALA A 339 0.89 -12.26 5.89
CA ALA A 339 0.91 -10.80 5.98
C ALA A 339 2.21 -10.34 6.64
N GLY A 340 2.93 -9.44 5.97
CA GLY A 340 4.08 -8.77 6.55
C GLY A 340 3.68 -7.76 7.62
N GLU A 341 4.67 -7.16 8.25
CA GLU A 341 4.53 -6.30 9.43
C GLU A 341 3.61 -5.10 9.15
N SER A 342 3.83 -4.43 8.01
CA SER A 342 2.97 -3.34 7.56
C SER A 342 1.65 -3.83 6.99
N GLY A 343 1.65 -5.03 6.39
CA GLY A 343 0.47 -5.67 5.80
C GLY A 343 -0.62 -5.96 6.81
N ALA A 344 -0.25 -6.35 8.02
CA ALA A 344 -1.17 -6.70 9.09
C ALA A 344 -1.78 -5.50 9.85
N ALA A 345 -1.26 -4.27 9.66
CA ALA A 345 -1.63 -3.11 10.48
C ALA A 345 -3.14 -2.78 10.43
N GLY A 346 -3.80 -2.96 9.28
CA GLY A 346 -5.25 -2.75 9.16
C GLY A 346 -6.06 -3.67 10.09
N LEU A 347 -5.71 -4.96 10.13
CA LEU A 347 -6.34 -5.92 11.04
C LEU A 347 -5.98 -5.63 12.50
N ALA A 348 -4.73 -5.25 12.78
CA ALA A 348 -4.30 -4.85 14.11
C ALA A 348 -5.12 -3.67 14.64
N GLY A 349 -5.34 -2.65 13.82
CA GLY A 349 -6.18 -1.50 14.17
C GLY A 349 -7.61 -1.90 14.50
N LEU A 350 -8.23 -2.77 13.70
CA LEU A 350 -9.55 -3.32 13.98
C LEU A 350 -9.55 -4.07 15.33
N ALA A 351 -8.57 -4.95 15.56
CA ALA A 351 -8.48 -5.75 16.77
C ALA A 351 -8.30 -4.88 18.04
N VAL A 352 -7.49 -3.81 17.95
CA VAL A 352 -7.32 -2.85 19.04
C VAL A 352 -8.64 -2.14 19.37
N LEU A 353 -9.39 -1.67 18.35
CA LEU A 353 -10.67 -1.00 18.57
C LEU A 353 -11.71 -1.95 19.20
N LEU A 354 -11.77 -3.19 18.76
CA LEU A 354 -12.74 -4.17 19.29
C LEU A 354 -12.47 -4.59 20.74
N LYS A 355 -11.24 -4.43 21.25
CA LYS A 355 -10.91 -4.62 22.67
C LYS A 355 -11.51 -3.53 23.58
N ASP A 356 -11.81 -2.35 23.02
CA ASP A 356 -12.39 -1.20 23.74
C ASP A 356 -13.77 -0.85 23.16
N ARG A 357 -14.84 -1.27 23.83
CA ARG A 357 -16.23 -1.06 23.39
C ARG A 357 -16.57 0.42 23.19
N ALA A 358 -16.00 1.32 23.97
CA ALA A 358 -16.28 2.75 23.86
C ALA A 358 -15.66 3.30 22.56
N GLN A 359 -14.43 2.92 22.25
CA GLN A 359 -13.78 3.29 21.00
C GLN A 359 -14.43 2.64 19.78
N ALA A 360 -14.77 1.35 19.86
CA ALA A 360 -15.52 0.67 18.79
C ALA A 360 -16.84 1.38 18.48
N SER A 361 -17.60 1.75 19.51
CA SER A 361 -18.85 2.51 19.33
C SER A 361 -18.64 3.90 18.74
N ARG A 362 -17.54 4.60 19.09
CA ARG A 362 -17.20 5.90 18.51
C ARG A 362 -17.00 5.85 17.00
N VAL A 363 -16.38 4.78 16.50
CA VAL A 363 -16.18 4.58 15.06
C VAL A 363 -17.36 3.86 14.40
N GLY A 364 -18.43 3.57 15.15
CA GLY A 364 -19.64 2.92 14.65
C GLY A 364 -19.48 1.44 14.33
N LEU A 365 -18.50 0.77 14.96
CA LEU A 365 -18.35 -0.69 14.86
C LEU A 365 -19.40 -1.39 15.73
N ASP A 366 -20.14 -2.29 15.10
CA ASP A 366 -21.22 -3.09 15.71
C ASP A 366 -21.36 -4.46 15.02
N ARG A 367 -22.37 -5.22 15.42
CA ARG A 367 -22.68 -6.54 14.85
C ARG A 367 -23.06 -6.53 13.36
N ASP A 368 -23.49 -5.40 12.83
CA ASP A 368 -23.91 -5.24 11.43
C ASP A 368 -22.75 -4.70 10.55
N SER A 369 -21.60 -4.44 11.18
CA SER A 369 -20.42 -3.89 10.49
C SER A 369 -19.80 -4.90 9.53
N ARG A 370 -19.60 -4.47 8.29
CA ARG A 370 -18.88 -5.20 7.24
C ARG A 370 -17.54 -4.51 7.03
N VAL A 371 -16.48 -5.18 7.45
CA VAL A 371 -15.13 -4.58 7.52
C VAL A 371 -14.26 -5.10 6.39
N LEU A 372 -13.52 -4.19 5.77
CA LEU A 372 -12.45 -4.47 4.83
C LEU A 372 -11.11 -4.03 5.45
N VAL A 373 -10.13 -4.91 5.39
CA VAL A 373 -8.71 -4.59 5.62
C VAL A 373 -7.89 -4.91 4.36
N VAL A 374 -6.76 -4.27 4.19
CA VAL A 374 -5.84 -4.55 3.08
C VAL A 374 -4.59 -5.20 3.66
N ASN A 375 -4.24 -6.40 3.20
CA ASN A 375 -2.92 -6.96 3.42
C ASN A 375 -1.98 -6.42 2.33
N THR A 376 -1.15 -5.45 2.66
CA THR A 376 -0.37 -4.68 1.68
C THR A 376 0.89 -5.37 1.20
N GLU A 377 1.39 -6.35 1.97
CA GLU A 377 2.62 -7.08 1.68
C GLU A 377 2.63 -8.47 2.32
N GLY A 378 3.39 -9.37 1.73
CA GLY A 378 3.72 -10.66 2.31
C GLY A 378 5.02 -10.62 3.12
N ALA A 379 5.69 -11.77 3.25
CA ALA A 379 6.98 -11.90 3.92
C ALA A 379 8.11 -11.29 3.05
N THR A 380 8.14 -9.97 2.90
CA THR A 380 9.15 -9.26 2.09
C THR A 380 10.55 -9.27 2.71
N ALA A 381 10.64 -9.59 4.01
CA ALA A 381 11.84 -9.95 4.77
C ALA A 381 11.58 -11.31 5.46
N PRO A 382 11.83 -12.46 4.78
CA PRO A 382 11.48 -13.79 5.27
C PRO A 382 12.10 -14.17 6.62
N GLY A 383 13.31 -13.72 6.91
CA GLY A 383 13.96 -13.91 8.22
C GLY A 383 13.19 -13.24 9.34
N THR A 384 12.89 -11.95 9.19
CA THR A 384 12.08 -11.17 10.14
C THR A 384 10.68 -11.77 10.29
N TYR A 385 10.03 -12.14 9.19
CA TYR A 385 8.71 -12.77 9.25
C TYR A 385 8.73 -14.03 10.13
N ARG A 386 9.71 -14.93 9.92
CA ARG A 386 9.86 -16.16 10.71
C ARG A 386 10.08 -15.87 12.19
N GLU A 387 10.86 -14.87 12.53
CA GLU A 387 11.11 -14.47 13.93
C GLU A 387 9.82 -13.97 14.60
N LEU A 388 9.06 -13.11 13.91
CA LEU A 388 7.86 -12.48 14.46
C LEU A 388 6.68 -13.44 14.54
N VAL A 389 6.48 -14.27 13.51
CA VAL A 389 5.32 -15.19 13.41
C VAL A 389 5.61 -16.53 14.12
N GLY A 390 6.87 -16.98 14.13
CA GLY A 390 7.28 -18.26 14.69
C GLY A 390 7.31 -19.42 13.68
N GLU A 391 6.96 -19.15 12.41
CA GLU A 391 7.00 -20.12 11.31
C GLU A 391 7.35 -19.44 9.98
N THR A 392 7.71 -20.22 8.97
CA THR A 392 8.06 -19.69 7.64
C THR A 392 6.81 -19.31 6.84
N ALA A 393 6.94 -18.34 5.95
CA ALA A 393 5.88 -17.98 5.01
C ALA A 393 5.47 -19.19 4.14
N ASP A 394 6.42 -20.02 3.70
CA ASP A 394 6.15 -21.22 2.90
C ASP A 394 5.25 -22.22 3.64
N ALA A 395 5.44 -22.38 4.96
CA ALA A 395 4.58 -23.25 5.76
C ALA A 395 3.14 -22.72 5.81
N VAL A 396 2.96 -21.39 5.94
CA VAL A 396 1.65 -20.75 5.90
C VAL A 396 1.01 -20.90 4.51
N LEU A 397 1.75 -20.65 3.44
CA LEU A 397 1.27 -20.79 2.06
C LEU A 397 0.88 -22.23 1.72
N ALA A 398 1.59 -23.23 2.24
CA ALA A 398 1.22 -24.63 2.07
C ALA A 398 -0.15 -24.94 2.73
N ARG A 399 -0.41 -24.41 3.93
CA ARG A 399 -1.72 -24.54 4.58
C ARG A 399 -2.81 -23.75 3.86
N GLN A 400 -2.49 -22.58 3.35
CA GLN A 400 -3.40 -21.78 2.53
C GLN A 400 -3.87 -22.57 1.31
N ALA A 401 -2.93 -23.15 0.54
CA ALA A 401 -3.24 -23.95 -0.64
C ALA A 401 -4.08 -25.20 -0.30
N ALA A 402 -3.78 -25.88 0.80
CA ALA A 402 -4.56 -27.03 1.26
C ALA A 402 -6.00 -26.64 1.65
N CYS A 403 -6.19 -25.49 2.31
CA CYS A 403 -7.49 -24.95 2.68
C CYS A 403 -8.34 -24.62 1.44
N GLU A 404 -7.74 -23.95 0.45
CA GLU A 404 -8.39 -23.59 -0.81
C GLU A 404 -8.80 -24.82 -1.64
N ALA A 405 -7.92 -25.82 -1.74
CA ALA A 405 -8.22 -27.07 -2.43
C ALA A 405 -9.39 -27.82 -1.75
N GLY A 406 -9.42 -27.87 -0.42
CA GLY A 406 -10.51 -28.46 0.34
C GLY A 406 -11.84 -27.72 0.17
N ALA A 407 -11.84 -26.40 0.04
CA ALA A 407 -13.02 -25.61 -0.23
C ALA A 407 -13.57 -25.87 -1.65
N ALA A 408 -12.69 -25.92 -2.65
CA ALA A 408 -13.06 -26.23 -4.03
C ALA A 408 -13.67 -27.63 -4.19
N SER A 409 -13.12 -28.63 -3.50
CA SER A 409 -13.64 -30.01 -3.49
C SER A 409 -15.04 -30.08 -2.90
N ARG A 410 -15.29 -29.39 -1.77
CA ARG A 410 -16.65 -29.34 -1.15
C ARG A 410 -17.67 -28.67 -2.06
N ALA A 411 -17.30 -27.58 -2.75
CA ALA A 411 -18.18 -26.89 -3.70
C ALA A 411 -18.55 -27.80 -4.89
N ALA A 412 -17.62 -28.60 -5.40
CA ALA A 412 -17.85 -29.55 -6.50
C ALA A 412 -18.75 -30.73 -6.12
N THR A 413 -18.81 -31.09 -4.84
CA THR A 413 -19.63 -32.24 -4.34
C THR A 413 -21.09 -31.85 -4.08
N HIS A 414 -21.43 -30.56 -4.10
CA HIS A 414 -22.79 -30.04 -3.85
C HIS A 414 -23.49 -29.54 -5.13
N VAL A 415 -22.89 -29.74 -6.32
CA VAL A 415 -23.49 -29.54 -7.66
C VAL A 415 -23.82 -30.88 -8.29
#